data_47a51372693de617c73ede1c086ce720
#
_entry.id   47a51372693de617c73ede1c086ce720
#
_cell.length_a   1.000
_cell.length_b   1.000
_cell.length_c   1.000
_cell.angle_alpha   90.00
_cell.angle_beta   90.00
_cell.angle_gamma   90.00
#
_symmetry.space_group_name_H-M   'P 1'
#
loop_
_entity.id
_entity.type
_entity.pdbx_description
1 polymer ?
#
loop_
_entity_poly.entity_id
_entity_poly.type
_entity_poly.pdbx_seq_one_letter_code
_entity_poly.pdbx_strand_id
1 'polypeptide(L)'
;MAGLFVKTTVSELKKEGMQEEAAEGLTLFPEEEVVPYLPQFVREQEETVSGTTRGSAYHRLLEIFPFERQETWTAAKIRTVIEECKADRRLSEEYAAAINVYKIRAFLQTPLAARMAKAARSNRLHREQPFVLGLSANRLNTDFPEDETVLIQGIIDVYLEEEDGIVLADYKTDLVKDPKELILRYRVQLDYYEEALVRLTGKCVKEKLIYSFGLEQEITL
;
A
#
# COMPACT_ATOMS: atom_id res chain seq x y z
N MET A 1 16.43 17.93 -24.47
CA MET A 1 16.83 17.13 -23.29
C MET A 1 15.59 17.06 -22.40
N ALA A 2 14.89 15.93 -22.37
CA ALA A 2 13.81 15.71 -21.41
C ALA A 2 14.44 15.67 -20.02
N GLY A 3 13.93 16.47 -19.08
CA GLY A 3 14.49 16.56 -17.74
C GLY A 3 14.26 15.25 -17.00
N LEU A 4 15.31 14.61 -16.53
CA LEU A 4 15.23 13.47 -15.64
C LEU A 4 14.60 13.90 -14.31
N PHE A 5 13.52 13.23 -13.90
CA PHE A 5 12.96 13.40 -12.58
C PHE A 5 13.89 12.74 -11.57
N VAL A 6 14.54 13.54 -10.72
CA VAL A 6 15.46 13.03 -9.68
C VAL A 6 14.74 12.24 -8.59
N LYS A 7 13.41 12.32 -8.54
CA LYS A 7 12.58 11.68 -7.50
C LYS A 7 11.18 11.35 -8.04
N THR A 8 10.75 10.11 -7.86
CA THR A 8 9.40 9.63 -8.23
C THR A 8 8.80 8.77 -7.11
N THR A 9 7.51 8.51 -7.19
CA THR A 9 6.82 7.63 -6.24
C THR A 9 6.42 6.32 -6.92
N VAL A 10 6.26 5.25 -6.14
CA VAL A 10 5.79 3.95 -6.65
C VAL A 10 4.40 4.06 -7.28
N SER A 11 3.56 4.96 -6.76
CA SER A 11 2.22 5.23 -7.30
C SER A 11 2.26 5.92 -8.68
N GLU A 12 3.27 6.74 -8.94
CA GLU A 12 3.50 7.36 -10.26
C GLU A 12 3.98 6.33 -11.28
N LEU A 13 4.95 5.50 -10.92
CA LEU A 13 5.44 4.41 -11.77
C LEU A 13 4.34 3.41 -12.15
N LYS A 14 3.41 3.13 -11.23
CA LYS A 14 2.24 2.32 -11.50
C LYS A 14 1.33 2.94 -12.56
N LYS A 15 1.11 4.27 -12.52
CA LYS A 15 0.28 4.97 -13.52
C LYS A 15 0.92 4.92 -14.91
N GLU A 16 2.24 5.06 -15.00
CA GLU A 16 2.99 4.95 -16.26
C GLU A 16 2.89 3.54 -16.87
N GLY A 17 3.12 2.48 -16.09
CA GLY A 17 2.98 1.10 -16.58
C GLY A 17 1.57 0.76 -17.06
N MET A 18 0.52 1.31 -16.45
CA MET A 18 -0.87 1.14 -16.92
C MET A 18 -1.18 1.93 -18.20
N GLN A 19 -0.45 3.02 -18.48
CA GLN A 19 -0.60 3.79 -19.73
C GLN A 19 0.09 3.11 -20.92
N GLU A 20 1.21 2.42 -20.69
CA GLU A 20 1.87 1.65 -21.75
C GLU A 20 1.03 0.49 -22.26
N GLU A 21 0.31 -0.23 -21.39
CA GLU A 21 -0.63 -1.29 -21.81
C GLU A 21 -1.88 -0.74 -22.53
N ALA A 22 -2.26 0.51 -22.28
CA ALA A 22 -3.38 1.18 -22.95
C ALA A 22 -2.98 1.89 -24.25
N ALA A 23 -1.69 2.09 -24.51
CA ALA A 23 -1.17 2.95 -25.58
C ALA A 23 -0.90 2.23 -26.91
N GLU A 24 -1.31 0.97 -27.09
CA GLU A 24 -1.33 0.37 -28.44
C GLU A 24 -2.40 0.96 -29.40
N GLY A 25 -2.97 2.10 -29.05
CA GLY A 25 -3.93 2.82 -29.87
C GLY A 25 -3.89 4.32 -29.70
N LEU A 26 -3.21 5.01 -30.64
CA LEU A 26 -3.29 6.44 -30.94
C LEU A 26 -2.36 7.42 -30.18
N THR A 27 -1.32 7.81 -30.93
CA THR A 27 -0.49 9.01 -30.76
C THR A 27 -1.27 10.31 -30.89
N LEU A 28 -1.10 11.20 -29.92
CA LEU A 28 -1.11 12.66 -30.13
C LEU A 28 -0.46 13.31 -28.89
N PHE A 29 0.64 14.02 -29.10
CA PHE A 29 1.37 14.74 -28.07
C PHE A 29 0.60 15.98 -27.62
N PRO A 30 0.36 16.19 -26.32
CA PRO A 30 0.10 17.51 -25.78
C PRO A 30 1.38 18.09 -25.13
N GLU A 31 1.55 19.38 -25.27
CA GLU A 31 2.65 20.17 -24.72
C GLU A 31 2.77 20.01 -23.20
N GLU A 32 4.02 19.91 -22.70
CA GLU A 32 4.35 19.74 -21.30
C GLU A 32 3.98 21.00 -20.50
N GLU A 33 2.93 20.91 -19.67
CA GLU A 33 2.80 21.79 -18.51
C GLU A 33 3.73 21.30 -17.41
N VAL A 34 4.70 22.13 -17.01
CA VAL A 34 5.55 21.89 -15.83
C VAL A 34 4.67 21.98 -14.58
N VAL A 35 4.17 20.85 -14.12
CA VAL A 35 3.40 20.80 -12.88
C VAL A 35 4.36 20.78 -11.69
N PRO A 36 4.28 21.75 -10.75
CA PRO A 36 5.11 21.74 -9.55
C PRO A 36 4.88 20.46 -8.76
N TYR A 37 5.97 19.87 -8.23
CA TYR A 37 5.90 18.70 -7.35
C TYR A 37 5.07 19.03 -6.10
N LEU A 38 3.87 18.47 -6.02
CA LEU A 38 3.05 18.49 -4.81
C LEU A 38 3.26 17.18 -4.04
N PRO A 39 3.54 17.24 -2.73
CA PRO A 39 3.61 16.04 -1.90
C PRO A 39 2.34 15.20 -2.03
N GLN A 40 2.47 13.88 -1.94
CA GLN A 40 1.40 12.90 -2.18
C GLN A 40 0.12 13.20 -1.36
N PHE A 41 0.25 13.68 -0.12
CA PHE A 41 -0.87 14.08 0.74
C PHE A 41 -1.70 15.27 0.19
N VAL A 42 -1.17 16.04 -0.78
CA VAL A 42 -1.90 17.14 -1.44
C VAL A 42 -2.61 16.68 -2.70
N ARG A 43 -2.06 15.66 -3.41
CA ARG A 43 -2.66 15.09 -4.63
C ARG A 43 -3.87 14.20 -4.38
N GLU A 44 -3.93 13.55 -3.22
CA GLU A 44 -5.04 12.67 -2.84
C GLU A 44 -6.37 13.40 -2.61
N GLN A 45 -6.38 14.72 -2.60
CA GLN A 45 -7.60 15.53 -2.41
C GLN A 45 -8.46 15.72 -3.68
N GLU A 46 -8.00 15.36 -4.87
CA GLU A 46 -8.73 15.63 -6.13
C GLU A 46 -9.43 14.40 -6.76
N GLU A 47 -9.17 13.17 -6.30
CA GLU A 47 -9.88 11.98 -6.81
C GLU A 47 -11.06 11.61 -5.91
N THR A 48 -12.26 11.84 -6.37
CA THR A 48 -13.57 11.46 -5.79
C THR A 48 -13.56 11.15 -4.28
N VAL A 49 -13.86 12.16 -3.49
CA VAL A 49 -13.83 12.25 -2.01
C VAL A 49 -14.30 10.99 -1.24
N SER A 50 -15.15 10.13 -1.79
CA SER A 50 -15.68 8.97 -1.05
C SER A 50 -14.81 7.71 -1.11
N GLY A 51 -14.07 7.49 -2.18
CA GLY A 51 -13.25 6.27 -2.37
C GLY A 51 -11.91 6.39 -1.64
N THR A 52 -11.25 7.52 -1.77
CA THR A 52 -9.96 7.84 -1.15
C THR A 52 -10.09 7.91 0.37
N THR A 53 -11.09 8.59 0.90
CA THR A 53 -11.36 8.66 2.35
C THR A 53 -11.56 7.27 2.95
N ARG A 54 -12.30 6.38 2.25
CA ARG A 54 -12.50 5.01 2.71
C ARG A 54 -11.19 4.22 2.75
N GLY A 55 -10.37 4.30 1.69
CA GLY A 55 -9.06 3.66 1.66
C GLY A 55 -8.20 4.09 2.83
N SER A 56 -7.99 5.41 2.96
CA SER A 56 -7.20 6.01 4.04
C SER A 56 -7.70 5.65 5.44
N ALA A 57 -9.03 5.55 5.63
CA ALA A 57 -9.63 5.17 6.91
C ALA A 57 -9.26 3.72 7.32
N TYR A 58 -9.29 2.77 6.36
CA TYR A 58 -8.90 1.38 6.63
C TYR A 58 -7.41 1.27 6.92
N HIS A 59 -6.54 1.88 6.12
CA HIS A 59 -5.09 1.91 6.36
C HIS A 59 -4.79 2.50 7.74
N ARG A 60 -5.38 3.67 8.06
CA ARG A 60 -5.17 4.32 9.35
C ARG A 60 -5.64 3.47 10.53
N LEU A 61 -6.81 2.82 10.42
CA LEU A 61 -7.26 1.93 11.49
C LEU A 61 -6.29 0.76 11.67
N LEU A 62 -5.86 0.09 10.57
CA LEU A 62 -4.98 -1.08 10.66
C LEU A 62 -3.57 -0.71 11.12
N GLU A 63 -3.08 0.48 10.81
CA GLU A 63 -1.83 1.02 11.35
C GLU A 63 -1.84 1.06 12.87
N ILE A 64 -2.94 1.54 13.47
CA ILE A 64 -3.05 1.75 14.93
C ILE A 64 -3.76 0.62 15.67
N PHE A 65 -4.23 -0.41 14.95
CA PHE A 65 -4.99 -1.51 15.55
C PHE A 65 -4.13 -2.35 16.52
N PRO A 66 -4.65 -2.71 17.72
CA PRO A 66 -3.90 -3.43 18.76
C PRO A 66 -3.84 -4.94 18.49
N PHE A 67 -3.09 -5.37 17.43
CA PHE A 67 -2.97 -6.77 17.04
C PHE A 67 -2.35 -7.66 18.13
N GLU A 68 -1.59 -7.10 19.04
CA GLU A 68 -0.96 -7.82 20.16
C GLU A 68 -1.97 -8.33 21.21
N ARG A 69 -3.16 -7.72 21.27
CA ARG A 69 -4.22 -8.15 22.21
C ARG A 69 -4.72 -9.56 21.85
N GLN A 70 -4.69 -10.45 22.83
CA GLN A 70 -5.19 -11.83 22.65
C GLN A 70 -6.71 -11.87 22.90
N GLU A 71 -7.45 -11.44 21.91
CA GLU A 71 -8.90 -11.35 22.02
C GLU A 71 -9.62 -12.02 20.85
N THR A 72 -10.83 -12.52 21.10
CA THR A 72 -11.75 -12.84 20.02
C THR A 72 -12.42 -11.55 19.55
N TRP A 73 -12.11 -11.13 18.33
CA TRP A 73 -12.59 -9.89 17.76
C TRP A 73 -14.07 -10.01 17.33
N THR A 74 -14.97 -9.49 18.15
CA THR A 74 -16.37 -9.30 17.81
C THR A 74 -16.60 -7.89 17.26
N ALA A 75 -17.70 -7.68 16.53
CA ALA A 75 -18.05 -6.35 16.03
C ALA A 75 -18.15 -5.30 17.16
N ALA A 76 -18.61 -5.71 18.35
CA ALA A 76 -18.68 -4.83 19.52
C ALA A 76 -17.30 -4.40 19.99
N LYS A 77 -16.35 -5.33 20.14
CA LYS A 77 -14.99 -5.03 20.57
C LYS A 77 -14.25 -4.16 19.53
N ILE A 78 -14.47 -4.40 18.24
CA ILE A 78 -13.87 -3.55 17.19
C ILE A 78 -14.40 -2.12 17.28
N ARG A 79 -15.71 -1.94 17.53
CA ARG A 79 -16.29 -0.60 17.78
C ARG A 79 -15.66 0.06 19.00
N THR A 80 -15.42 -0.69 20.09
CA THR A 80 -14.73 -0.17 21.28
C THR A 80 -13.33 0.34 20.92
N VAL A 81 -12.55 -0.43 20.13
CA VAL A 81 -11.21 0.00 19.68
C VAL A 81 -11.31 1.27 18.83
N ILE A 82 -12.28 1.37 17.93
CA ILE A 82 -12.50 2.58 17.11
C ILE A 82 -12.80 3.78 18.02
N GLU A 83 -13.67 3.64 19.02
CA GLU A 83 -13.99 4.72 19.95
C GLU A 83 -12.78 5.09 20.84
N GLU A 84 -11.99 4.13 21.30
CA GLU A 84 -10.70 4.38 21.98
C GLU A 84 -9.76 5.20 21.10
N CYS A 85 -9.60 4.82 19.83
CA CYS A 85 -8.72 5.53 18.88
C CYS A 85 -9.23 6.95 18.58
N LYS A 86 -10.54 7.18 18.56
CA LYS A 86 -11.15 8.52 18.44
C LYS A 86 -10.88 9.37 19.67
N ALA A 87 -11.12 8.83 20.86
CA ALA A 87 -10.88 9.51 22.13
C ALA A 87 -9.43 9.95 22.27
N ASP A 88 -8.49 9.10 21.83
CA ASP A 88 -7.05 9.37 21.81
C ASP A 88 -6.62 10.29 20.63
N ARG A 89 -7.55 10.73 19.79
CA ARG A 89 -7.28 11.54 18.58
C ARG A 89 -6.35 10.86 17.56
N ARG A 90 -6.27 9.53 17.59
CA ARG A 90 -5.50 8.75 16.61
C ARG A 90 -6.31 8.42 15.34
N LEU A 91 -7.64 8.52 15.43
CA LEU A 91 -8.57 8.31 14.33
C LEU A 91 -9.59 9.46 14.30
N SER A 92 -9.79 10.06 13.12
CA SER A 92 -10.79 11.12 12.96
C SER A 92 -12.22 10.57 12.96
N GLU A 93 -13.20 11.43 13.28
CA GLU A 93 -14.64 11.08 13.18
C GLU A 93 -15.01 10.66 11.75
N GLU A 94 -14.47 11.36 10.75
CA GLU A 94 -14.70 11.06 9.33
C GLU A 94 -14.20 9.66 8.97
N TYR A 95 -12.98 9.32 9.37
CA TYR A 95 -12.42 7.99 9.13
C TYR A 95 -13.20 6.90 9.88
N ALA A 96 -13.56 7.14 11.13
CA ALA A 96 -14.37 6.19 11.90
C ALA A 96 -15.72 5.91 11.24
N ALA A 97 -16.37 6.95 10.69
CA ALA A 97 -17.64 6.81 9.97
C ALA A 97 -17.50 6.04 8.63
N ALA A 98 -16.34 6.12 7.97
CA ALA A 98 -16.06 5.43 6.71
C ALA A 98 -15.75 3.93 6.89
N ILE A 99 -15.44 3.47 8.11
CA ILE A 99 -15.04 2.09 8.39
C ILE A 99 -16.25 1.18 8.55
N ASN A 100 -16.31 0.12 7.73
CA ASN A 100 -17.24 -0.97 7.93
C ASN A 100 -16.66 -2.01 8.91
N VAL A 101 -17.20 -2.04 10.12
CA VAL A 101 -16.75 -2.93 11.20
C VAL A 101 -16.82 -4.42 10.84
N TYR A 102 -17.79 -4.81 10.01
CA TYR A 102 -17.92 -6.22 9.60
C TYR A 102 -16.80 -6.64 8.63
N LYS A 103 -16.35 -5.74 7.75
CA LYS A 103 -15.18 -5.98 6.89
C LYS A 103 -13.88 -6.07 7.69
N ILE A 104 -13.71 -5.21 8.68
CA ILE A 104 -12.58 -5.34 9.64
C ILE A 104 -12.65 -6.67 10.38
N ARG A 105 -13.84 -7.08 10.83
CA ARG A 105 -13.99 -8.38 11.48
C ARG A 105 -13.65 -9.54 10.54
N ALA A 106 -14.07 -9.50 9.28
CA ALA A 106 -13.73 -10.51 8.29
C ALA A 106 -12.21 -10.60 8.11
N PHE A 107 -11.53 -9.46 7.95
CA PHE A 107 -10.07 -9.40 7.91
C PHE A 107 -9.42 -10.04 9.14
N LEU A 108 -9.87 -9.69 10.35
CA LEU A 108 -9.30 -10.19 11.60
C LEU A 108 -9.50 -11.71 11.81
N GLN A 109 -10.31 -12.37 10.98
CA GLN A 109 -10.50 -13.82 10.97
C GLN A 109 -9.62 -14.55 9.95
N THR A 110 -8.80 -13.83 9.17
CA THR A 110 -7.94 -14.40 8.14
C THR A 110 -6.65 -14.98 8.69
N PRO A 111 -6.00 -15.89 7.95
CA PRO A 111 -4.65 -16.39 8.27
C PRO A 111 -3.63 -15.25 8.37
N LEU A 112 -3.67 -14.26 7.49
CA LEU A 112 -2.80 -13.09 7.53
C LEU A 112 -2.93 -12.33 8.86
N ALA A 113 -4.14 -12.02 9.29
CA ALA A 113 -4.38 -11.32 10.56
C ALA A 113 -3.90 -12.13 11.77
N ALA A 114 -4.03 -13.46 11.75
CA ALA A 114 -3.50 -14.33 12.80
C ALA A 114 -1.96 -14.28 12.85
N ARG A 115 -1.30 -14.29 11.68
CA ARG A 115 0.17 -14.13 11.55
C ARG A 115 0.61 -12.75 12.04
N MET A 116 -0.11 -11.69 11.68
CA MET A 116 0.13 -10.33 12.16
C MET A 116 0.03 -10.24 13.69
N ALA A 117 -0.99 -10.84 14.27
CA ALA A 117 -1.16 -10.87 15.73
C ALA A 117 0.00 -11.62 16.43
N LYS A 118 0.50 -12.71 15.84
CA LYS A 118 1.68 -13.42 16.34
C LYS A 118 2.93 -12.54 16.24
N ALA A 119 3.14 -11.89 15.11
CA ALA A 119 4.28 -11.01 14.87
C ALA A 119 4.26 -9.77 15.78
N ALA A 120 3.08 -9.17 16.00
CA ALA A 120 2.90 -8.03 16.90
C ALA A 120 3.37 -8.35 18.33
N ARG A 121 3.02 -9.53 18.87
CA ARG A 121 3.45 -9.97 20.20
C ARG A 121 4.95 -10.18 20.33
N SER A 122 5.63 -10.41 19.22
CA SER A 122 7.10 -10.60 19.17
C SER A 122 7.85 -9.37 18.67
N ASN A 123 7.15 -8.24 18.52
CA ASN A 123 7.70 -6.99 17.99
C ASN A 123 8.29 -7.14 16.57
N ARG A 124 7.66 -7.99 15.75
CA ARG A 124 8.07 -8.32 14.38
C ARG A 124 7.01 -7.90 13.34
N LEU A 125 6.02 -7.10 13.73
CA LEU A 125 5.02 -6.51 12.87
C LEU A 125 5.38 -5.06 12.59
N HIS A 126 5.56 -4.71 11.33
CA HIS A 126 5.89 -3.37 10.88
C HIS A 126 4.74 -2.84 10.02
N ARG A 127 4.32 -1.61 10.26
CA ARG A 127 3.16 -1.00 9.61
C ARG A 127 3.50 0.42 9.15
N GLU A 128 2.93 0.84 8.02
CA GLU A 128 3.15 2.17 7.43
C GLU A 128 4.65 2.53 7.40
N GLN A 129 5.45 1.59 6.87
CA GLN A 129 6.91 1.74 6.85
C GLN A 129 7.35 2.58 5.65
N PRO A 130 7.83 3.82 5.86
CA PRO A 130 8.36 4.61 4.75
C PRO A 130 9.69 4.05 4.27
N PHE A 131 9.94 4.16 2.96
CA PHE A 131 11.22 3.80 2.35
C PHE A 131 11.62 4.78 1.25
N VAL A 132 12.92 4.78 0.96
CA VAL A 132 13.51 5.43 -0.22
C VAL A 132 14.44 4.42 -0.87
N LEU A 133 14.24 4.18 -2.17
CA LEU A 133 14.97 3.21 -2.96
C LEU A 133 15.67 3.93 -4.14
N GLY A 134 16.98 3.82 -4.22
CA GLY A 134 17.76 4.30 -5.39
C GLY A 134 17.80 3.23 -6.47
N LEU A 135 17.34 3.57 -7.67
CA LEU A 135 17.42 2.71 -8.85
C LEU A 135 18.13 3.42 -9.99
N SER A 136 18.81 2.65 -10.85
CA SER A 136 19.34 3.20 -12.11
C SER A 136 18.17 3.69 -12.97
N ALA A 137 18.32 4.85 -13.58
CA ALA A 137 17.28 5.51 -14.38
C ALA A 137 16.83 4.64 -15.58
N ASN A 138 17.76 3.87 -16.18
CA ASN A 138 17.43 2.98 -17.29
C ASN A 138 16.48 1.82 -16.94
N ARG A 139 16.30 1.51 -15.65
CA ARG A 139 15.28 0.54 -15.20
C ARG A 139 13.85 1.08 -15.29
N LEU A 140 13.69 2.40 -15.31
CA LEU A 140 12.40 3.05 -15.48
C LEU A 140 12.09 3.29 -16.95
N ASN A 141 13.11 3.68 -17.71
CA ASN A 141 13.04 3.84 -19.15
C ASN A 141 14.39 3.55 -19.76
N THR A 142 14.44 2.65 -20.75
CA THR A 142 15.69 2.21 -21.42
C THR A 142 16.42 3.35 -22.14
N ASP A 143 15.75 4.45 -22.44
CA ASP A 143 16.34 5.63 -23.07
C ASP A 143 17.12 6.52 -22.07
N PHE A 144 17.00 6.27 -20.78
CA PHE A 144 17.72 7.00 -19.74
C PHE A 144 19.12 6.44 -19.49
N PRO A 145 20.08 7.29 -19.08
CA PRO A 145 21.43 6.87 -18.76
C PRO A 145 21.47 5.83 -17.62
N GLU A 146 22.33 4.82 -17.75
CA GLU A 146 22.49 3.76 -16.76
C GLU A 146 23.17 4.26 -15.47
N ASP A 147 24.05 5.23 -15.59
CA ASP A 147 24.83 5.83 -14.51
C ASP A 147 24.04 6.85 -13.67
N GLU A 148 22.85 7.23 -14.12
CA GLU A 148 21.98 8.11 -13.34
C GLU A 148 21.08 7.33 -12.38
N THR A 149 20.89 7.88 -11.17
CA THR A 149 20.07 7.28 -10.13
C THR A 149 18.80 8.08 -9.89
N VAL A 150 17.67 7.39 -9.96
CA VAL A 150 16.36 7.94 -9.56
C VAL A 150 15.98 7.41 -8.19
N LEU A 151 15.49 8.30 -7.31
CA LEU A 151 15.01 7.93 -6.00
C LEU A 151 13.51 7.65 -6.05
N ILE A 152 13.13 6.42 -5.74
CA ILE A 152 11.74 6.00 -5.56
C ILE A 152 11.41 6.03 -4.08
N GLN A 153 10.31 6.66 -3.72
CA GLN A 153 9.83 6.68 -2.35
C GLN A 153 8.42 6.08 -2.26
N GLY A 154 8.12 5.48 -1.11
CA GLY A 154 6.80 4.93 -0.85
C GLY A 154 6.61 4.61 0.63
N ILE A 155 5.44 4.10 0.94
CA ILE A 155 5.08 3.59 2.26
C ILE A 155 4.58 2.17 2.06
N ILE A 156 5.15 1.22 2.80
CA ILE A 156 4.72 -0.17 2.84
C ILE A 156 3.65 -0.29 3.91
N ASP A 157 2.45 -0.73 3.54
CA ASP A 157 1.32 -0.83 4.45
C ASP A 157 1.63 -1.72 5.65
N VAL A 158 2.09 -2.93 5.37
CA VAL A 158 2.46 -3.89 6.41
C VAL A 158 3.45 -4.94 5.91
N TYR A 159 4.42 -5.25 6.75
CA TYR A 159 5.17 -6.48 6.64
C TYR A 159 5.42 -7.11 8.00
N LEU A 160 5.60 -8.41 8.00
CA LEU A 160 5.91 -9.16 9.21
C LEU A 160 7.11 -10.07 8.98
N GLU A 161 7.93 -10.19 10.02
CA GLU A 161 9.12 -11.03 10.01
C GLU A 161 8.81 -12.41 10.61
N GLU A 162 9.00 -13.44 9.81
CA GLU A 162 8.95 -14.84 10.27
C GLU A 162 10.37 -15.45 10.28
N GLU A 163 10.51 -16.66 10.73
CA GLU A 163 11.82 -17.31 10.90
C GLU A 163 12.53 -17.52 9.54
N ASP A 164 11.75 -17.78 8.48
CA ASP A 164 12.20 -18.13 7.15
C ASP A 164 12.10 -16.97 6.14
N GLY A 165 11.72 -15.77 6.56
CA GLY A 165 11.66 -14.60 5.69
C GLY A 165 10.56 -13.60 6.06
N ILE A 166 10.37 -12.64 5.17
CA ILE A 166 9.36 -11.58 5.32
C ILE A 166 8.09 -11.97 4.56
N VAL A 167 6.95 -11.67 5.15
CA VAL A 167 5.66 -11.63 4.47
C VAL A 167 5.30 -10.17 4.29
N LEU A 168 5.13 -9.77 3.05
CA LEU A 168 4.72 -8.44 2.63
C LEU A 168 3.22 -8.47 2.32
N ALA A 169 2.45 -7.54 2.86
CA ALA A 169 1.04 -7.41 2.53
C ALA A 169 0.65 -5.95 2.29
N ASP A 170 -0.36 -5.78 1.44
CA ASP A 170 -0.89 -4.50 1.01
C ASP A 170 -2.42 -4.53 1.08
N TYR A 171 -3.04 -3.45 1.55
CA TYR A 171 -4.50 -3.39 1.73
C TYR A 171 -5.16 -2.64 0.58
N LYS A 172 -6.21 -3.23 0.00
CA LYS A 172 -6.94 -2.60 -1.10
C LYS A 172 -8.44 -2.57 -0.82
N THR A 173 -9.03 -1.39 -1.03
CA THR A 173 -10.48 -1.16 -0.89
C THR A 173 -11.19 -1.05 -2.23
N ASP A 174 -10.48 -1.28 -3.33
CA ASP A 174 -11.00 -1.28 -4.70
C ASP A 174 -12.18 -2.24 -4.85
N LEU A 175 -13.18 -1.81 -5.60
CA LEU A 175 -14.31 -2.64 -6.00
C LEU A 175 -13.98 -3.31 -7.33
N VAL A 176 -13.47 -4.52 -7.28
CA VAL A 176 -13.19 -5.35 -8.45
C VAL A 176 -14.06 -6.61 -8.41
N LYS A 177 -14.18 -7.29 -9.55
CA LYS A 177 -14.92 -8.56 -9.63
C LYS A 177 -13.98 -9.77 -9.66
N ASP A 178 -12.77 -9.61 -10.21
CA ASP A 178 -11.78 -10.67 -10.34
C ASP A 178 -10.51 -10.30 -9.55
N PRO A 179 -10.00 -11.19 -8.68
CA PRO A 179 -8.71 -11.00 -8.00
C PRO A 179 -7.55 -10.70 -8.94
N LYS A 180 -7.59 -11.21 -10.17
CA LYS A 180 -6.54 -10.97 -11.19
C LYS A 180 -6.39 -9.51 -11.54
N GLU A 181 -7.47 -8.72 -11.50
CA GLU A 181 -7.40 -7.28 -11.73
C GLU A 181 -6.51 -6.59 -10.71
N LEU A 182 -6.58 -7.01 -9.43
CA LEU A 182 -5.72 -6.47 -8.37
C LEU A 182 -4.26 -6.90 -8.57
N ILE A 183 -4.02 -8.17 -8.93
CA ILE A 183 -2.67 -8.66 -9.19
C ILE A 183 -2.02 -7.83 -10.30
N LEU A 184 -2.69 -7.68 -11.45
CA LEU A 184 -2.16 -6.90 -12.58
C LEU A 184 -1.90 -5.45 -12.17
N ARG A 185 -2.84 -4.83 -11.45
CA ARG A 185 -2.77 -3.43 -11.05
C ARG A 185 -1.68 -3.13 -10.03
N TYR A 186 -1.38 -4.08 -9.12
CA TYR A 186 -0.54 -3.83 -7.93
C TYR A 186 0.78 -4.61 -7.91
N ARG A 187 1.02 -5.53 -8.86
CA ARG A 187 2.26 -6.32 -8.94
C ARG A 187 3.51 -5.45 -8.90
N VAL A 188 3.60 -4.45 -9.78
CA VAL A 188 4.76 -3.57 -9.87
C VAL A 188 5.02 -2.83 -8.55
N GLN A 189 3.96 -2.38 -7.87
CA GLN A 189 4.08 -1.76 -6.56
C GLN A 189 4.71 -2.70 -5.54
N LEU A 190 4.21 -3.94 -5.47
CA LEU A 190 4.72 -4.94 -4.52
C LEU A 190 6.13 -5.42 -4.87
N ASP A 191 6.51 -5.43 -6.15
CA ASP A 191 7.89 -5.74 -6.57
C ASP A 191 8.88 -4.66 -6.08
N TYR A 192 8.51 -3.38 -6.14
CA TYR A 192 9.33 -2.30 -5.56
C TYR A 192 9.37 -2.37 -4.03
N TYR A 193 8.28 -2.73 -3.38
CA TYR A 193 8.24 -2.92 -1.92
C TYR A 193 9.13 -4.08 -1.49
N GLU A 194 9.09 -5.20 -2.22
CA GLU A 194 9.99 -6.35 -2.01
C GLU A 194 11.45 -5.93 -2.12
N GLU A 195 11.84 -5.24 -3.21
CA GLU A 195 13.21 -4.79 -3.41
C GLU A 195 13.67 -3.85 -2.29
N ALA A 196 12.81 -2.91 -1.87
CA ALA A 196 13.08 -2.02 -0.76
C ALA A 196 13.29 -2.78 0.55
N LEU A 197 12.45 -3.76 0.85
CA LEU A 197 12.57 -4.59 2.07
C LEU A 197 13.83 -5.45 2.06
N VAL A 198 14.15 -6.09 0.94
CA VAL A 198 15.37 -6.89 0.81
C VAL A 198 16.61 -6.02 1.05
N ARG A 199 16.67 -4.82 0.47
CA ARG A 199 17.80 -3.90 0.70
C ARG A 199 17.86 -3.34 2.11
N LEU A 200 16.70 -3.06 2.72
CA LEU A 200 16.62 -2.49 4.07
C LEU A 200 16.97 -3.51 5.14
N THR A 201 16.49 -4.74 5.01
CA THR A 201 16.55 -5.76 6.08
C THR A 201 17.59 -6.84 5.85
N GLY A 202 18.04 -7.03 4.61
CA GLY A 202 18.88 -8.16 4.19
C GLY A 202 18.15 -9.51 4.17
N LYS A 203 16.82 -9.54 4.40
CA LYS A 203 16.00 -10.76 4.44
C LYS A 203 15.23 -10.92 3.14
N CYS A 204 14.98 -12.17 2.73
CA CYS A 204 14.13 -12.46 1.58
C CYS A 204 12.65 -12.20 1.92
N VAL A 205 11.91 -11.68 0.95
CA VAL A 205 10.46 -11.68 0.97
C VAL A 205 9.98 -13.01 0.41
N LYS A 206 9.39 -13.86 1.24
CA LYS A 206 8.95 -15.20 0.88
C LYS A 206 7.52 -15.25 0.34
N GLU A 207 6.76 -14.21 0.62
CA GLU A 207 5.34 -14.15 0.27
C GLU A 207 4.89 -12.71 0.09
N LYS A 208 4.17 -12.43 -0.99
CA LYS A 208 3.51 -11.15 -1.27
C LYS A 208 2.01 -11.36 -1.32
N LEU A 209 1.26 -10.57 -0.57
CA LEU A 209 -0.18 -10.68 -0.41
C LEU A 209 -0.87 -9.33 -0.68
N ILE A 210 -2.05 -9.39 -1.27
CA ILE A 210 -3.02 -8.30 -1.23
C ILE A 210 -4.20 -8.78 -0.39
N TYR A 211 -4.59 -8.01 0.62
CA TYR A 211 -5.90 -8.20 1.22
C TYR A 211 -6.92 -7.25 0.60
N SER A 212 -7.90 -7.80 -0.08
CA SER A 212 -8.98 -7.04 -0.71
C SER A 212 -10.17 -6.92 0.23
N PHE A 213 -10.44 -5.70 0.70
CA PHE A 213 -11.68 -5.39 1.43
C PHE A 213 -12.91 -5.38 0.53
N GLY A 214 -12.72 -5.23 -0.79
CA GLY A 214 -13.79 -5.35 -1.78
C GLY A 214 -14.30 -6.77 -1.89
N LEU A 215 -13.37 -7.73 -2.03
CA LEU A 215 -13.63 -9.17 -2.20
C LEU A 215 -13.63 -9.95 -0.87
N GLU A 216 -13.18 -9.34 0.23
CA GLU A 216 -13.01 -9.96 1.57
C GLU A 216 -12.13 -11.21 1.56
N GLN A 217 -11.01 -11.16 0.83
CA GLN A 217 -10.08 -12.29 0.71
C GLN A 217 -8.62 -11.88 0.61
N GLU A 218 -7.74 -12.83 0.95
CA GLU A 218 -6.30 -12.78 0.69
C GLU A 218 -6.01 -13.23 -0.74
N ILE A 219 -5.11 -12.53 -1.44
CA ILE A 219 -4.70 -12.81 -2.81
C ILE A 219 -3.18 -12.87 -2.81
N THR A 220 -2.63 -14.04 -3.14
CA THR A 220 -1.18 -14.24 -3.28
C THR A 220 -0.72 -13.86 -4.69
N LEU A 221 0.45 -13.18 -4.78
CA LEU A 221 1.08 -12.79 -6.03
C LEU A 221 2.14 -13.78 -6.47
#